data_5f4a660a9518fa75a13882b6f796f0b1
#
_entry.id   5f4a660a9518fa75a13882b6f796f0b1
#
_cell.length_a   1.000
_cell.length_b   1.000
_cell.length_c   1.000
_cell.angle_alpha   90.00
_cell.angle_beta   90.00
_cell.angle_gamma   90.00
#
_symmetry.space_group_name_H-M   'P 1'
#
loop_
_entity.id
_entity.type
_entity.pdbx_description
1 polymer ?
#
loop_
_entity_poly.entity_id
_entity_poly.type
_entity_poly.pdbx_seq_one_letter_code
_entity_poly.pdbx_strand_id
1 'polypeptide(L)'
;MRIGTKSVLYGAHCAVIHPWFLAAAWRKLYGFPWDIRLWCAFWLHDAGYFSKRDMDGLDGETHVELGARIMAFLFGESWGAFTAAHSRYWAKRNGRQFSRLCVADKLAFVLTPAWLYLPMARATGELSEYMLRAKERQAGCEHFTAIESAQLNSPDAGEWLKGLKSYTRRWVEEHRDGGADHWTVTVPPAAFQVADGGSGR
;
A
#
# COMPACT_ATOMS: atom_id res chain seq x y z
N MET A 1 -18.54 2.31 -11.73
CA MET A 1 -17.90 2.62 -10.42
C MET A 1 -16.40 2.50 -10.60
N ARG A 2 -15.62 3.44 -10.06
CA ARG A 2 -14.14 3.48 -10.19
C ARG A 2 -13.49 2.35 -9.38
N ILE A 3 -12.29 1.93 -9.77
CA ILE A 3 -11.58 0.80 -9.15
C ILE A 3 -11.36 1.03 -7.65
N GLY A 4 -10.87 2.19 -7.25
CA GLY A 4 -10.63 2.51 -5.85
C GLY A 4 -11.90 2.46 -4.99
N THR A 5 -13.04 2.96 -5.52
CA THR A 5 -14.32 2.84 -4.81
C THR A 5 -14.73 1.38 -4.61
N LYS A 6 -14.55 0.54 -5.64
CA LYS A 6 -14.83 -0.89 -5.52
C LYS A 6 -13.91 -1.56 -4.52
N SER A 7 -12.62 -1.18 -4.54
CA SER A 7 -11.60 -1.69 -3.60
C SER A 7 -12.00 -1.46 -2.15
N VAL A 8 -12.37 -0.22 -1.80
CA VAL A 8 -12.78 0.14 -0.43
C VAL A 8 -14.08 -0.55 -0.01
N LEU A 9 -15.00 -0.80 -0.96
CA LEU A 9 -16.29 -1.42 -0.63
C LEU A 9 -16.18 -2.95 -0.49
N TYR A 10 -15.51 -3.63 -1.43
CA TYR A 10 -15.45 -5.10 -1.47
C TYR A 10 -14.17 -5.68 -2.10
N GLY A 11 -13.13 -4.87 -2.32
CA GLY A 11 -11.84 -5.27 -2.89
C GLY A 11 -10.76 -5.50 -1.84
N ALA A 12 -9.51 -5.43 -2.27
CA ALA A 12 -8.35 -5.69 -1.42
C ALA A 12 -8.24 -4.74 -0.23
N HIS A 13 -8.74 -3.49 -0.36
CA HIS A 13 -8.76 -2.47 0.69
C HIS A 13 -10.15 -2.33 1.34
N CYS A 14 -10.92 -3.43 1.36
CA CYS A 14 -12.28 -3.42 1.92
C CYS A 14 -12.27 -2.85 3.35
N ALA A 15 -12.96 -1.72 3.52
CA ALA A 15 -13.00 -0.97 4.77
C ALA A 15 -13.58 -1.78 5.96
N VAL A 16 -14.33 -2.84 5.69
CA VAL A 16 -14.86 -3.72 6.73
C VAL A 16 -13.89 -4.82 7.13
N ILE A 17 -13.08 -5.30 6.20
CA ILE A 17 -12.24 -6.51 6.39
C ILE A 17 -10.78 -6.15 6.66
N HIS A 18 -10.20 -5.26 5.84
CA HIS A 18 -8.77 -4.93 5.88
C HIS A 18 -8.30 -4.41 7.26
N PRO A 19 -9.02 -3.53 7.98
CA PRO A 19 -8.60 -3.04 9.29
C PRO A 19 -8.39 -4.14 10.33
N TRP A 20 -9.12 -5.25 10.24
CA TRP A 20 -8.95 -6.39 11.17
C TRP A 20 -7.66 -7.17 10.88
N PHE A 21 -7.31 -7.37 9.61
CA PHE A 21 -6.01 -7.94 9.25
C PHE A 21 -4.87 -7.00 9.64
N LEU A 22 -5.07 -5.69 9.51
CA LEU A 22 -4.11 -4.68 9.93
C LEU A 22 -3.91 -4.70 11.46
N ALA A 23 -4.98 -4.79 12.24
CA ALA A 23 -4.89 -4.94 13.69
C ALA A 23 -4.19 -6.25 14.11
N ALA A 24 -4.46 -7.36 13.40
CA ALA A 24 -3.78 -8.63 13.62
C ALA A 24 -2.29 -8.55 13.29
N ALA A 25 -1.93 -7.89 12.18
CA ALA A 25 -0.56 -7.63 11.78
C ALA A 25 0.17 -6.73 12.80
N TRP A 26 -0.47 -5.64 13.22
CA TRP A 26 0.06 -4.76 14.27
C TRP A 26 0.33 -5.52 15.55
N ARG A 27 -0.65 -6.32 16.00
CA ARG A 27 -0.48 -7.15 17.22
C ARG A 27 0.71 -8.10 17.12
N LYS A 28 0.93 -8.69 15.95
CA LYS A 28 2.05 -9.60 15.71
C LYS A 28 3.40 -8.89 15.74
N LEU A 29 3.47 -7.64 15.25
CA LEU A 29 4.70 -6.88 15.15
C LEU A 29 5.04 -6.12 16.44
N TYR A 30 4.04 -5.47 17.03
CA TYR A 30 4.23 -4.43 18.05
C TYR A 30 3.41 -4.64 19.33
N GLY A 31 2.68 -5.74 19.45
CA GLY A 31 1.77 -5.98 20.57
C GLY A 31 0.37 -5.43 20.32
N PHE A 32 -0.50 -5.55 21.33
CA PHE A 32 -1.91 -5.16 21.19
C PHE A 32 -2.05 -3.65 20.99
N PRO A 33 -2.87 -3.18 20.03
CA PRO A 33 -3.07 -1.76 19.76
C PRO A 33 -4.02 -1.11 20.78
N TRP A 34 -3.52 -0.83 21.98
CA TRP A 34 -4.30 -0.23 23.07
C TRP A 34 -4.75 1.21 22.80
N ASP A 35 -4.02 1.94 21.95
CA ASP A 35 -4.32 3.32 21.61
C ASP A 35 -5.47 3.39 20.61
N ILE A 36 -6.57 4.04 20.99
CA ILE A 36 -7.74 4.22 20.11
C ILE A 36 -7.40 4.95 18.79
N ARG A 37 -6.36 5.81 18.82
CA ARG A 37 -5.91 6.52 17.62
C ARG A 37 -5.34 5.58 16.56
N LEU A 38 -4.73 4.45 16.98
CA LEU A 38 -4.32 3.39 16.06
C LEU A 38 -5.52 2.78 15.34
N TRP A 39 -6.60 2.49 16.07
CA TRP A 39 -7.83 1.98 15.47
C TRP A 39 -8.42 2.97 14.45
N CYS A 40 -8.45 4.25 14.79
CA CYS A 40 -8.85 5.29 13.83
C CYS A 40 -7.93 5.28 12.59
N ALA A 41 -6.61 5.18 12.76
CA ALA A 41 -5.68 5.09 11.65
C ALA A 41 -5.93 3.81 10.80
N PHE A 42 -6.19 2.66 11.43
CA PHE A 42 -6.50 1.40 10.72
C PHE A 42 -7.75 1.51 9.83
N TRP A 43 -8.73 2.28 10.23
CA TRP A 43 -9.95 2.48 9.46
C TRP A 43 -9.82 3.58 8.40
N LEU A 44 -8.98 4.57 8.62
CA LEU A 44 -8.95 5.78 7.81
C LEU A 44 -7.81 5.84 6.80
N HIS A 45 -6.72 5.05 6.97
CA HIS A 45 -5.52 5.21 6.13
C HIS A 45 -5.81 5.08 4.63
N ASP A 46 -6.70 4.15 4.25
CA ASP A 46 -7.08 3.85 2.88
C ASP A 46 -8.38 4.54 2.42
N ALA A 47 -9.01 5.35 3.28
CA ALA A 47 -10.28 6.01 2.95
C ALA A 47 -10.19 6.89 1.68
N GLY A 48 -9.01 7.39 1.37
CA GLY A 48 -8.78 8.21 0.20
C GLY A 48 -8.81 7.46 -1.13
N TYR A 49 -8.84 6.13 -1.16
CA TYR A 49 -9.08 5.39 -2.40
C TYR A 49 -10.49 5.60 -2.96
N PHE A 50 -11.40 6.11 -2.17
CA PHE A 50 -12.73 6.46 -2.67
C PHE A 50 -12.61 7.40 -3.87
N SER A 51 -13.24 7.03 -4.99
CA SER A 51 -13.20 7.76 -6.27
C SER A 51 -11.87 7.72 -7.04
N LYS A 52 -10.85 6.96 -6.63
CA LYS A 52 -9.62 6.80 -7.41
C LYS A 52 -9.84 5.94 -8.66
N ARG A 53 -9.11 6.27 -9.73
CA ARG A 53 -9.21 5.60 -11.03
C ARG A 53 -8.32 4.36 -11.10
N ASP A 54 -7.23 4.41 -10.37
CA ASP A 54 -6.22 3.35 -10.25
C ASP A 54 -5.84 3.17 -8.77
N MET A 55 -5.12 2.11 -8.47
CA MET A 55 -4.65 1.79 -7.12
C MET A 55 -3.18 2.16 -6.92
N ASP A 56 -2.35 1.79 -7.89
CA ASP A 56 -0.90 1.93 -7.86
C ASP A 56 -0.39 2.98 -8.87
N GLY A 57 -1.29 3.74 -9.49
CA GLY A 57 -0.97 4.85 -10.39
C GLY A 57 -0.92 6.19 -9.64
N LEU A 58 -0.76 7.28 -10.41
CA LEU A 58 -0.64 8.62 -9.84
C LEU A 58 -1.84 9.08 -9.03
N ASP A 59 -3.05 8.72 -9.46
CA ASP A 59 -4.28 9.06 -8.76
C ASP A 59 -4.38 8.24 -7.47
N GLY A 60 -4.05 6.95 -7.53
CA GLY A 60 -4.04 6.05 -6.38
C GLY A 60 -3.06 6.48 -5.29
N GLU A 61 -1.86 6.92 -5.64
CA GLU A 61 -0.84 7.34 -4.66
C GLU A 61 -1.26 8.54 -3.79
N THR A 62 -2.28 9.30 -4.18
CA THR A 62 -2.82 10.40 -3.36
C THR A 62 -3.87 9.93 -2.34
N HIS A 63 -4.16 8.63 -2.25
CA HIS A 63 -5.15 8.08 -1.30
C HIS A 63 -4.87 8.42 0.16
N VAL A 64 -3.61 8.58 0.51
CA VAL A 64 -3.17 8.88 1.89
C VAL A 64 -3.71 10.22 2.43
N GLU A 65 -4.03 11.17 1.55
CA GLU A 65 -4.32 12.55 1.94
C GLU A 65 -5.60 12.69 2.77
N LEU A 66 -6.65 11.95 2.44
CA LEU A 66 -7.92 12.05 3.15
C LEU A 66 -7.80 11.54 4.59
N GLY A 67 -7.28 10.33 4.75
CA GLY A 67 -7.07 9.74 6.07
C GLY A 67 -6.13 10.58 6.93
N ALA A 68 -5.02 11.05 6.34
CA ALA A 68 -4.07 11.91 7.04
C ALA A 68 -4.69 13.22 7.53
N ARG A 69 -5.49 13.91 6.70
CA ARG A 69 -6.19 15.15 7.10
C ARG A 69 -7.17 14.91 8.24
N ILE A 70 -7.94 13.82 8.19
CA ILE A 70 -8.87 13.47 9.27
C ILE A 70 -8.10 13.19 10.56
N MET A 71 -7.03 12.41 10.49
CA MET A 71 -6.21 12.07 11.65
C MET A 71 -5.49 13.30 12.23
N ALA A 72 -5.01 14.22 11.38
CA ALA A 72 -4.42 15.48 11.83
C ALA A 72 -5.45 16.35 12.55
N PHE A 73 -6.65 16.46 12.02
CA PHE A 73 -7.75 17.22 12.64
C PHE A 73 -8.14 16.65 14.01
N LEU A 74 -8.26 15.32 14.12
CA LEU A 74 -8.71 14.67 15.36
C LEU A 74 -7.63 14.57 16.44
N PHE A 75 -6.38 14.34 16.03
CA PHE A 75 -5.32 13.93 16.96
C PHE A 75 -4.00 14.70 16.77
N GLY A 76 -3.98 15.70 15.92
CA GLY A 76 -2.81 16.54 15.64
C GLY A 76 -1.93 16.06 14.49
N GLU A 77 -1.05 16.95 14.02
CA GLU A 77 -0.22 16.78 12.82
C GLU A 77 0.66 15.52 12.85
N SER A 78 1.13 15.11 14.03
CA SER A 78 1.94 13.90 14.19
C SER A 78 1.18 12.63 13.77
N TRP A 79 -0.11 12.55 14.09
CA TRP A 79 -0.98 11.45 13.70
C TRP A 79 -1.37 11.51 12.22
N GLY A 80 -1.54 12.71 11.68
CA GLY A 80 -1.70 12.89 10.23
C GLY A 80 -0.49 12.40 9.47
N ALA A 81 0.71 12.84 9.87
CA ALA A 81 1.97 12.39 9.27
C ALA A 81 2.22 10.88 9.43
N PHE A 82 1.93 10.31 10.61
CA PHE A 82 2.00 8.86 10.86
C PHE A 82 1.09 8.09 9.90
N THR A 83 -0.14 8.57 9.69
CA THR A 83 -1.10 7.93 8.79
C THR A 83 -0.69 8.10 7.33
N ALA A 84 -0.27 9.27 6.88
CA ALA A 84 0.21 9.49 5.52
C ALA A 84 1.44 8.62 5.19
N ALA A 85 2.34 8.46 6.16
CA ALA A 85 3.57 7.68 6.00
C ALA A 85 3.35 6.16 5.96
N HIS A 86 2.09 5.65 5.90
CA HIS A 86 1.84 4.27 5.54
C HIS A 86 2.14 4.00 4.06
N SER A 87 2.08 5.02 3.20
CA SER A 87 2.56 4.92 1.83
C SER A 87 4.07 5.18 1.76
N ARG A 88 4.81 4.19 1.23
CA ARG A 88 6.25 4.33 0.95
C ARG A 88 6.51 5.41 -0.09
N TYR A 89 5.63 5.54 -1.08
CA TYR A 89 5.71 6.58 -2.09
C TYR A 89 5.60 7.98 -1.47
N TRP A 90 4.57 8.20 -0.64
CA TRP A 90 4.40 9.46 0.04
C TRP A 90 5.59 9.80 0.95
N ALA A 91 6.08 8.83 1.71
CA ALA A 91 7.23 9.01 2.59
C ALA A 91 8.47 9.45 1.80
N LYS A 92 8.82 8.74 0.71
CA LYS A 92 9.95 9.10 -0.15
C LYS A 92 9.81 10.49 -0.77
N ARG A 93 8.63 10.79 -1.33
CA ARG A 93 8.35 12.09 -1.96
C ARG A 93 8.53 13.27 -0.99
N ASN A 94 8.23 13.06 0.29
CA ASN A 94 8.33 14.09 1.33
C ASN A 94 9.64 14.02 2.14
N GLY A 95 10.62 13.23 1.71
CA GLY A 95 11.90 13.06 2.42
C GLY A 95 11.74 12.53 3.85
N ARG A 96 10.69 11.73 4.09
CA ARG A 96 10.36 11.16 5.41
C ARG A 96 10.56 9.65 5.42
N GLN A 97 10.69 9.11 6.61
CA GLN A 97 10.60 7.67 6.83
C GLN A 97 9.15 7.22 6.77
N PHE A 98 8.93 5.99 6.32
CA PHE A 98 7.61 5.36 6.43
C PHE A 98 7.32 4.98 7.89
N SER A 99 6.04 4.92 8.23
CA SER A 99 5.59 4.64 9.60
C SER A 99 5.50 3.14 9.89
N ARG A 100 5.39 2.78 11.16
CA ARG A 100 5.04 1.41 11.57
C ARG A 100 3.70 0.93 11.00
N LEU A 101 2.80 1.86 10.68
CA LEU A 101 1.54 1.55 10.01
C LEU A 101 1.80 0.96 8.62
N CYS A 102 2.78 1.47 7.87
CA CYS A 102 3.19 0.91 6.59
C CYS A 102 3.61 -0.56 6.72
N VAL A 103 4.44 -0.87 7.71
CA VAL A 103 4.93 -2.24 7.92
C VAL A 103 3.78 -3.18 8.29
N ALA A 104 2.89 -2.72 9.18
CA ALA A 104 1.72 -3.48 9.59
C ALA A 104 0.75 -3.70 8.41
N ASP A 105 0.54 -2.71 7.56
CA ASP A 105 -0.28 -2.80 6.36
C ASP A 105 0.27 -3.85 5.37
N LYS A 106 1.57 -3.83 5.11
CA LYS A 106 2.21 -4.85 4.27
C LYS A 106 2.09 -6.25 4.87
N LEU A 107 2.22 -6.39 6.19
CA LEU A 107 1.96 -7.67 6.85
C LEU A 107 0.49 -8.06 6.80
N ALA A 108 -0.45 -7.13 6.89
CA ALA A 108 -1.89 -7.40 6.74
C ALA A 108 -2.20 -8.04 5.39
N PHE A 109 -1.62 -7.51 4.30
CA PHE A 109 -1.70 -8.13 2.98
C PHE A 109 -1.17 -9.57 2.99
N VAL A 110 0.00 -9.81 3.62
CA VAL A 110 0.58 -11.17 3.72
C VAL A 110 -0.34 -12.11 4.50
N LEU A 111 -0.97 -11.63 5.57
CA LEU A 111 -1.88 -12.43 6.42
C LEU A 111 -3.23 -12.70 5.78
N THR A 112 -3.69 -11.86 4.85
CA THR A 112 -4.98 -12.06 4.17
C THR A 112 -4.95 -13.36 3.37
N PRO A 113 -5.83 -14.34 3.61
CA PRO A 113 -5.81 -15.63 2.91
C PRO A 113 -6.03 -15.47 1.40
N ALA A 114 -5.38 -16.32 0.58
CA ALA A 114 -5.51 -16.27 -0.88
C ALA A 114 -6.97 -16.48 -1.35
N TRP A 115 -7.70 -17.38 -0.69
CA TRP A 115 -9.10 -17.65 -0.99
C TRP A 115 -10.03 -16.44 -0.77
N LEU A 116 -9.63 -15.51 0.06
CA LEU A 116 -10.33 -14.24 0.30
C LEU A 116 -9.81 -13.14 -0.64
N TYR A 117 -8.49 -12.95 -0.69
CA TYR A 117 -7.86 -11.87 -1.45
C TYR A 117 -8.13 -11.95 -2.96
N LEU A 118 -7.91 -13.13 -3.57
CA LEU A 118 -8.01 -13.26 -5.03
C LEU A 118 -9.42 -13.01 -5.57
N PRO A 119 -10.51 -13.55 -5.00
CA PRO A 119 -11.86 -13.22 -5.47
C PRO A 119 -12.18 -11.72 -5.34
N MET A 120 -11.78 -11.09 -4.21
CA MET A 120 -12.02 -9.66 -3.98
C MET A 120 -11.28 -8.81 -5.01
N ALA A 121 -9.98 -9.04 -5.21
CA ALA A 121 -9.16 -8.28 -6.16
C ALA A 121 -9.58 -8.52 -7.63
N ARG A 122 -10.08 -9.73 -7.97
CA ARG A 122 -10.66 -10.00 -9.30
C ARG A 122 -11.96 -9.23 -9.54
N ALA A 123 -12.85 -9.23 -8.56
CA ALA A 123 -14.17 -8.60 -8.69
C ALA A 123 -14.09 -7.08 -8.90
N THR A 124 -13.02 -6.46 -8.43
CA THR A 124 -12.79 -5.00 -8.57
C THR A 124 -11.98 -4.63 -9.81
N GLY A 125 -11.20 -5.57 -10.35
CA GLY A 125 -10.23 -5.35 -11.42
C GLY A 125 -8.82 -5.02 -10.93
N GLU A 126 -8.60 -4.89 -9.62
CA GLU A 126 -7.30 -4.60 -9.00
C GLU A 126 -6.24 -5.65 -9.34
N LEU A 127 -6.62 -6.93 -9.41
CA LEU A 127 -5.68 -8.02 -9.65
C LEU A 127 -4.89 -7.83 -10.94
N SER A 128 -5.58 -7.45 -12.03
CA SER A 128 -4.94 -7.22 -13.33
C SER A 128 -3.97 -6.03 -13.26
N GLU A 129 -4.35 -4.96 -12.57
CA GLU A 129 -3.48 -3.80 -12.37
C GLU A 129 -2.24 -4.19 -11.57
N TYR A 130 -2.41 -4.90 -10.46
CA TYR A 130 -1.30 -5.31 -9.61
C TYR A 130 -0.33 -6.27 -10.29
N MET A 131 -0.85 -7.23 -11.06
CA MET A 131 0.00 -8.15 -11.83
C MET A 131 0.81 -7.41 -12.90
N LEU A 132 0.22 -6.42 -13.57
CA LEU A 132 0.92 -5.58 -14.54
C LEU A 132 2.01 -4.74 -13.86
N ARG A 133 1.66 -4.02 -12.79
CA ARG A 133 2.59 -3.17 -12.04
C ARG A 133 3.73 -3.93 -11.39
N ALA A 134 3.48 -5.15 -10.91
CA ALA A 134 4.52 -6.01 -10.36
C ALA A 134 5.60 -6.34 -11.39
N LYS A 135 5.21 -6.62 -12.65
CA LYS A 135 6.16 -6.85 -13.75
C LYS A 135 6.99 -5.61 -14.07
N GLU A 136 6.35 -4.43 -14.13
CA GLU A 136 7.05 -3.17 -14.36
C GLU A 136 8.09 -2.86 -13.28
N ARG A 137 7.71 -3.06 -12.01
CA ARG A 137 8.57 -2.81 -10.85
C ARG A 137 9.74 -3.80 -10.74
N GLN A 138 9.54 -5.03 -11.19
CA GLN A 138 10.56 -6.08 -11.14
C GLN A 138 11.79 -5.72 -11.98
N ALA A 139 11.61 -5.05 -13.11
CA ALA A 139 12.69 -4.69 -14.03
C ALA A 139 13.76 -3.76 -13.41
N GLY A 140 13.49 -3.13 -12.26
CA GLY A 140 14.42 -2.21 -11.59
C GLY A 140 14.72 -2.58 -10.13
N CYS A 141 14.29 -3.75 -9.65
CA CYS A 141 14.43 -4.13 -8.25
C CYS A 141 15.34 -5.36 -8.09
N GLU A 142 16.50 -5.19 -7.47
CA GLU A 142 17.47 -6.26 -7.22
C GLU A 142 17.10 -7.19 -6.04
N HIS A 143 16.05 -6.84 -5.29
CA HIS A 143 15.70 -7.56 -4.06
C HIS A 143 14.75 -8.75 -4.25
N PHE A 144 14.32 -9.04 -5.49
CA PHE A 144 13.56 -10.26 -5.77
C PHE A 144 14.49 -11.46 -5.89
N THR A 145 14.15 -12.56 -5.21
CA THR A 145 14.82 -13.85 -5.47
C THR A 145 14.42 -14.39 -6.86
N ALA A 146 15.20 -15.29 -7.40
CA ALA A 146 14.87 -15.94 -8.68
C ALA A 146 13.49 -16.63 -8.65
N ILE A 147 13.13 -17.26 -7.51
CA ILE A 147 11.82 -17.91 -7.33
C ILE A 147 10.69 -16.88 -7.32
N GLU A 148 10.84 -15.81 -6.56
CA GLU A 148 9.86 -14.72 -6.51
C GLU A 148 9.68 -14.08 -7.89
N SER A 149 10.78 -13.85 -8.61
CA SER A 149 10.74 -13.32 -9.98
C SER A 149 9.98 -14.24 -10.94
N ALA A 150 10.23 -15.54 -10.89
CA ALA A 150 9.50 -16.50 -11.70
C ALA A 150 8.01 -16.52 -11.37
N GLN A 151 7.66 -16.48 -10.07
CA GLN A 151 6.27 -16.45 -9.62
C GLN A 151 5.54 -15.17 -10.01
N LEU A 152 6.19 -14.01 -9.89
CA LEU A 152 5.60 -12.72 -10.29
C LEU A 152 5.36 -12.60 -11.80
N ASN A 153 6.10 -13.35 -12.60
CA ASN A 153 5.88 -13.43 -14.05
C ASN A 153 4.86 -14.50 -14.46
N SER A 154 4.38 -15.32 -13.51
CA SER A 154 3.36 -16.33 -13.79
C SER A 154 2.04 -15.71 -14.23
N PRO A 155 1.34 -16.28 -15.22
CA PRO A 155 -0.03 -15.91 -15.54
C PRO A 155 -1.02 -16.42 -14.50
N ASP A 156 -0.64 -17.41 -13.68
CA ASP A 156 -1.47 -17.91 -12.60
C ASP A 156 -1.46 -16.94 -11.41
N ALA A 157 -2.65 -16.44 -11.07
CA ALA A 157 -2.79 -15.47 -9.98
C ALA A 157 -2.42 -16.02 -8.59
N GLY A 158 -2.52 -17.34 -8.39
CA GLY A 158 -2.12 -17.96 -7.14
C GLY A 158 -0.60 -18.01 -6.98
N GLU A 159 0.11 -18.37 -8.05
CA GLU A 159 1.58 -18.34 -8.06
C GLU A 159 2.10 -16.89 -7.95
N TRP A 160 1.51 -15.97 -8.71
CA TRP A 160 1.83 -14.55 -8.59
C TRP A 160 1.67 -14.05 -7.14
N LEU A 161 0.54 -14.38 -6.49
CA LEU A 161 0.28 -13.96 -5.12
C LEU A 161 1.27 -14.57 -4.12
N LYS A 162 1.71 -15.82 -4.33
CA LYS A 162 2.75 -16.46 -3.52
C LYS A 162 4.07 -15.70 -3.60
N GLY A 163 4.52 -15.36 -4.80
CA GLY A 163 5.73 -14.58 -5.03
C GLY A 163 5.67 -13.21 -4.37
N LEU A 164 4.56 -12.49 -4.57
CA LEU A 164 4.38 -11.18 -3.98
C LEU A 164 4.35 -11.21 -2.45
N LYS A 165 3.68 -12.21 -1.86
CA LYS A 165 3.65 -12.38 -0.40
C LYS A 165 4.99 -12.80 0.17
N SER A 166 5.77 -13.62 -0.53
CA SER A 166 7.13 -14.00 -0.12
C SER A 166 8.01 -12.75 -0.04
N TYR A 167 8.08 -11.99 -1.12
CA TYR A 167 8.81 -10.72 -1.17
C TYR A 167 8.37 -9.75 -0.07
N THR A 168 7.06 -9.55 0.07
CA THR A 168 6.51 -8.61 1.07
C THR A 168 6.84 -9.05 2.49
N ARG A 169 6.83 -10.36 2.79
CA ARG A 169 7.20 -10.88 4.11
C ARG A 169 8.66 -10.57 4.44
N ARG A 170 9.60 -10.81 3.52
CA ARG A 170 11.01 -10.47 3.71
C ARG A 170 11.20 -8.96 3.91
N TRP A 171 10.49 -8.14 3.12
CA TRP A 171 10.51 -6.69 3.29
C TRP A 171 10.04 -6.29 4.70
N VAL A 172 8.95 -6.87 5.20
CA VAL A 172 8.42 -6.62 6.55
C VAL A 172 9.42 -7.03 7.64
N GLU A 173 10.07 -8.18 7.48
CA GLU A 173 11.06 -8.68 8.44
C GLU A 173 12.26 -7.72 8.57
N GLU A 174 12.74 -7.19 7.45
CA GLU A 174 13.87 -6.25 7.44
C GLU A 174 13.50 -4.86 7.94
N HIS A 175 12.26 -4.42 7.68
CA HIS A 175 11.84 -3.05 7.95
C HIS A 175 10.90 -2.92 9.17
N ARG A 176 10.93 -3.89 10.06
CA ARG A 176 9.99 -4.02 11.18
C ARG A 176 9.87 -2.76 12.06
N ASP A 177 10.97 -2.07 12.28
CA ASP A 177 11.01 -0.91 13.17
C ASP A 177 10.72 0.42 12.47
N GLY A 178 10.33 0.37 11.20
CA GLY A 178 10.18 1.55 10.34
C GLY A 178 11.51 1.92 9.68
N GLY A 179 11.56 3.02 8.98
CA GLY A 179 12.80 3.52 8.41
C GLY A 179 12.70 4.00 6.96
N ALA A 180 13.82 3.96 6.25
CA ALA A 180 13.88 4.27 4.82
C ALA A 180 13.73 2.99 4.01
N ASP A 181 12.89 3.04 2.99
CA ASP A 181 12.72 1.93 2.05
C ASP A 181 13.84 1.95 1.01
N HIS A 182 14.77 1.02 1.13
CA HIS A 182 15.87 0.84 0.18
C HIS A 182 15.56 -0.17 -0.93
N TRP A 183 14.45 -0.90 -0.82
CA TRP A 183 14.08 -1.96 -1.76
C TRP A 183 13.25 -1.46 -2.94
N THR A 184 12.44 -0.45 -2.74
CA THR A 184 11.58 0.05 -3.80
C THR A 184 12.27 1.16 -4.58
N VAL A 185 12.56 0.90 -5.83
CA VAL A 185 12.98 1.93 -6.77
C VAL A 185 11.77 2.82 -7.04
N THR A 186 11.80 4.05 -6.54
CA THR A 186 10.87 5.07 -6.98
C THR A 186 11.32 5.55 -8.35
N VAL A 187 10.88 4.89 -9.39
CA VAL A 187 10.86 5.51 -10.71
C VAL A 187 9.62 6.38 -10.73
N PRO A 188 9.74 7.72 -10.78
CA PRO A 188 8.62 8.51 -11.21
C PRO A 188 8.27 8.00 -12.61
N PRO A 189 7.02 7.62 -12.90
CA PRO A 189 6.63 7.39 -14.27
C PRO A 189 7.03 8.63 -15.08
N ALA A 190 7.54 8.43 -16.29
CA ALA A 190 7.96 9.50 -17.19
C ALA A 190 6.87 10.57 -17.47
N ALA A 191 5.64 10.34 -17.05
CA ALA A 191 4.51 11.26 -17.08
C ALA A 191 4.55 12.39 -16.05
N PHE A 192 5.51 12.43 -15.10
CA PHE A 192 5.62 13.51 -14.11
C PHE A 192 6.36 14.75 -14.62
N GLN A 193 6.89 14.76 -15.83
CA GLN A 193 7.65 15.89 -16.37
C GLN A 193 6.81 16.92 -17.15
N VAL A 194 5.49 16.85 -17.11
CA VAL A 194 4.65 17.84 -17.83
C VAL A 194 3.73 18.54 -16.86
N ALA A 195 4.22 19.56 -16.18
CA ALA A 195 3.43 20.71 -15.70
C ALA A 195 4.26 21.83 -15.06
N ASP A 196 5.57 21.93 -15.27
CA ASP A 196 6.30 23.16 -14.98
C ASP A 196 6.59 23.93 -16.28
N GLY A 197 5.59 24.04 -17.13
CA GLY A 197 5.59 24.77 -18.37
C GLY A 197 4.94 26.14 -18.23
N GLY A 198 5.70 27.15 -17.81
CA GLY A 198 5.51 28.47 -18.36
C GLY A 198 4.40 29.33 -17.79
N SER A 199 4.67 30.00 -16.69
CA SER A 199 4.15 31.36 -16.50
C SER A 199 5.28 32.34 -16.85
N GLY A 200 5.40 32.61 -18.11
CA GLY A 200 6.17 33.72 -18.62
C GLY A 200 5.27 34.64 -19.41
N ARG A 201 5.01 35.80 -18.84
CA ARG A 201 4.58 37.11 -19.32
C ARG A 201 3.31 37.61 -18.69
#